data_20def337214bde0088c9a1458de77055
#
_entry.id   20def337214bde0088c9a1458de77055
#
_cell.length_a   1.000
_cell.length_b   1.000
_cell.length_c   1.000
_cell.angle_alpha   90.00
_cell.angle_beta   90.00
_cell.angle_gamma   90.00
#
_symmetry.space_group_name_H-M   'P 1'
#
loop_
_entity.id
_entity.type
_entity.pdbx_description
1 polymer ?
#
loop_
_entity_poly.entity_id
_entity_poly.type
_entity_poly.pdbx_seq_one_letter_code
_entity_poly.pdbx_strand_id
1 'polypeptide(L)'
;MRISTSETEPDSARANAPTQNDARSEKDRLRASKLTALIRAEAEAQGFDLCRITAPDSIPHAPARLVEFVDAGRHGTMAWMEETRERRGDPKVLWSDVRSIVMFGMNYGPDEDPRGLLAKPDKANISVYARNRDYHDVIKGRLKEIATRFASRAGVDVKVFVDTAPVMEKPLAAAAGLGWQGKHTNLVSRTHGSWLFLGSLFTTAELDFDEAEWDHCGKCRACLDACPTAAFPAPYQIDARRCISYLTIEHKGPIDHEFRPLIGNRIYGCDDCLAACPWNKFAASASEMKLQAREDLKEPSIAFLLTLDDPQFRTFFSGSPVKRIGRDRFIRNVLIAAGNSHDRSFIDACRALSADHAPTVRGMAVWALSRLMTKEEFEQFAANRIIDEDAEVESEWTMTGVA
;
A
#
# COMPACT_ATOMS: atom_id res chain seq x y z
N MET A 1 44.43 29.57 16.76
CA MET A 1 44.30 28.21 16.24
C MET A 1 43.38 28.28 15.05
N ARG A 2 43.92 28.23 13.83
CA ARG A 2 43.14 28.42 12.58
C ARG A 2 42.52 27.08 12.17
N ILE A 3 41.21 27.01 11.99
CA ILE A 3 40.52 25.86 11.47
C ILE A 3 40.38 26.08 9.97
N SER A 4 41.00 25.21 9.20
CA SER A 4 40.98 25.15 7.74
C SER A 4 39.64 24.56 7.29
N THR A 5 38.88 25.32 6.52
CA THR A 5 37.68 24.86 5.79
C THR A 5 38.18 24.30 4.45
N SER A 6 38.05 22.98 4.26
CA SER A 6 38.24 22.36 2.96
C SER A 6 36.94 22.48 2.17
N GLU A 7 36.92 23.36 1.20
CA GLU A 7 35.92 23.39 0.13
C GLU A 7 36.07 22.17 -0.77
N THR A 8 35.08 21.31 -0.82
CA THR A 8 34.97 20.25 -1.81
C THR A 8 34.36 20.83 -3.09
N GLU A 9 35.22 20.91 -4.13
CA GLU A 9 34.78 21.24 -5.48
C GLU A 9 33.71 20.27 -6.00
N PRO A 10 32.70 20.74 -6.82
CA PRO A 10 31.76 19.86 -7.46
C PRO A 10 32.44 19.06 -8.57
N ASP A 11 32.28 17.75 -8.49
CA ASP A 11 32.78 16.77 -9.46
C ASP A 11 32.14 16.98 -10.85
N SER A 12 32.85 17.64 -11.75
CA SER A 12 32.44 17.97 -13.12
C SER A 12 32.90 16.92 -14.15
N ALA A 13 32.93 15.66 -13.77
CA ALA A 13 33.31 14.56 -14.67
C ALA A 13 32.20 13.53 -14.83
N ARG A 14 31.03 13.91 -15.37
CA ARG A 14 30.13 12.95 -16.03
C ARG A 14 30.47 12.92 -17.51
N ALA A 15 31.50 12.13 -17.89
CA ALA A 15 31.71 11.71 -19.26
C ALA A 15 30.43 10.97 -19.73
N ASN A 16 29.88 11.39 -20.85
CA ASN A 16 28.76 10.76 -21.55
C ASN A 16 29.11 9.29 -21.84
N ALA A 17 28.65 8.37 -21.00
CA ALA A 17 28.56 6.97 -21.40
C ALA A 17 27.56 6.90 -22.56
N PRO A 18 27.89 6.22 -23.69
CA PRO A 18 26.98 6.08 -24.81
C PRO A 18 25.69 5.45 -24.32
N THR A 19 24.56 6.12 -24.58
CA THR A 19 23.23 5.57 -24.26
C THR A 19 23.04 4.29 -25.08
N GLN A 20 22.32 3.31 -24.58
CA GLN A 20 22.00 2.06 -25.32
C GLN A 20 21.40 2.33 -26.73
N ASN A 21 20.87 3.52 -26.94
CA ASN A 21 20.34 3.97 -28.23
C ASN A 21 21.42 4.15 -29.32
N ASP A 22 22.68 4.40 -28.97
CA ASP A 22 23.72 4.69 -29.94
C ASP A 22 24.28 3.43 -30.65
N ALA A 23 24.03 2.24 -30.08
CA ALA A 23 24.52 0.97 -30.63
C ALA A 23 23.53 0.24 -31.56
N ARG A 24 22.28 0.71 -31.67
CA ARG A 24 21.23 0.06 -32.51
C ARG A 24 21.33 0.48 -33.97
N SER A 25 21.02 -0.47 -34.90
CA SER A 25 20.83 -0.13 -36.30
C SER A 25 19.65 0.84 -36.48
N GLU A 26 19.66 1.64 -37.58
CA GLU A 26 18.56 2.53 -37.91
C GLU A 26 17.22 1.81 -38.02
N LYS A 27 17.22 0.59 -38.59
CA LYS A 27 16.05 -0.26 -38.70
C LYS A 27 15.50 -0.66 -37.31
N ASP A 28 16.40 -1.02 -36.39
CA ASP A 28 16.00 -1.42 -35.03
C ASP A 28 15.47 -0.23 -34.22
N ARG A 29 16.09 0.94 -34.37
CA ARG A 29 15.59 2.19 -33.76
C ARG A 29 14.18 2.53 -34.25
N LEU A 30 13.96 2.46 -35.57
CA LEU A 30 12.62 2.72 -36.14
C LEU A 30 11.58 1.71 -35.67
N ARG A 31 11.99 0.42 -35.53
CA ARG A 31 11.10 -0.62 -34.98
C ARG A 31 10.77 -0.35 -33.53
N ALA A 32 11.77 -0.05 -32.69
CA ALA A 32 11.58 0.27 -31.27
C ALA A 32 10.62 1.45 -31.10
N SER A 33 10.83 2.53 -31.85
CA SER A 33 9.96 3.72 -31.80
C SER A 33 8.51 3.41 -32.18
N LYS A 34 8.28 2.61 -33.23
CA LYS A 34 6.92 2.19 -33.63
C LYS A 34 6.25 1.34 -32.55
N LEU A 35 6.99 0.42 -31.92
CA LEU A 35 6.46 -0.43 -30.85
C LEU A 35 6.20 0.38 -29.58
N THR A 36 7.04 1.35 -29.26
CA THR A 36 6.86 2.30 -28.16
C THR A 36 5.58 3.14 -28.37
N ALA A 37 5.37 3.67 -29.57
CA ALA A 37 4.14 4.39 -29.89
C ALA A 37 2.89 3.50 -29.79
N LEU A 38 2.98 2.25 -30.26
CA LEU A 38 1.90 1.26 -30.17
C LEU A 38 1.50 0.99 -28.72
N ILE A 39 2.47 0.67 -27.83
CA ILE A 39 2.14 0.32 -26.44
C ILE A 39 1.55 1.51 -25.67
N ARG A 40 2.01 2.73 -25.96
CA ARG A 40 1.44 3.96 -25.36
C ARG A 40 0.01 4.22 -25.82
N ALA A 41 -0.29 4.02 -27.11
CA ALA A 41 -1.65 4.15 -27.63
C ALA A 41 -2.59 3.09 -27.04
N GLU A 42 -2.13 1.84 -26.87
CA GLU A 42 -2.93 0.80 -26.21
C GLU A 42 -3.14 1.11 -24.72
N ALA A 43 -2.17 1.70 -24.03
CA ALA A 43 -2.30 2.13 -22.64
C ALA A 43 -3.37 3.21 -22.48
N GLU A 44 -3.33 4.23 -23.33
CA GLU A 44 -4.32 5.32 -23.35
C GLU A 44 -5.72 4.77 -23.67
N ALA A 45 -5.84 3.92 -24.68
CA ALA A 45 -7.11 3.27 -25.05
C ALA A 45 -7.70 2.41 -23.93
N GLN A 46 -6.87 1.87 -23.03
CA GLN A 46 -7.29 1.12 -21.84
C GLN A 46 -7.45 2.02 -20.60
N GLY A 47 -7.32 3.34 -20.74
CA GLY A 47 -7.57 4.32 -19.69
C GLY A 47 -6.51 4.35 -18.58
N PHE A 48 -5.25 4.05 -18.90
CA PHE A 48 -4.14 4.35 -18.01
C PHE A 48 -3.75 5.82 -18.12
N ASP A 49 -3.55 6.48 -16.99
CA ASP A 49 -3.16 7.89 -16.93
C ASP A 49 -1.69 8.11 -17.30
N LEU A 50 -0.84 7.12 -17.01
CA LEU A 50 0.59 7.15 -17.30
C LEU A 50 1.05 5.83 -17.90
N CYS A 51 1.95 5.93 -18.89
CA CYS A 51 2.67 4.80 -19.49
C CYS A 51 4.11 5.23 -19.75
N ARG A 52 5.08 4.58 -19.10
CA ARG A 52 6.50 4.85 -19.21
C ARG A 52 7.30 3.55 -19.30
N ILE A 53 8.49 3.64 -19.87
CA ILE A 53 9.30 2.48 -20.22
C ILE A 53 10.69 2.60 -19.63
N THR A 54 11.19 1.49 -19.05
CA THR A 54 12.54 1.43 -18.49
C THR A 54 13.25 0.13 -18.86
N ALA A 55 14.57 0.11 -18.64
CA ALA A 55 15.39 -1.08 -18.82
C ALA A 55 15.22 -2.05 -17.62
N PRO A 56 15.43 -3.37 -17.82
CA PRO A 56 15.38 -4.35 -16.73
C PRO A 56 16.42 -4.12 -15.63
N ASP A 57 17.55 -3.51 -15.95
CA ASP A 57 18.67 -3.21 -15.04
C ASP A 57 18.67 -1.78 -14.48
N SER A 58 17.56 -1.07 -14.64
CA SER A 58 17.42 0.35 -14.23
C SER A 58 17.36 0.57 -12.71
N ILE A 59 17.26 -0.48 -11.90
CA ILE A 59 17.12 -0.40 -10.44
C ILE A 59 18.31 -1.04 -9.68
N PRO A 60 19.57 -0.68 -9.96
CA PRO A 60 20.77 -1.39 -9.46
C PRO A 60 20.91 -1.37 -7.93
N HIS A 61 20.28 -0.39 -7.24
CA HIS A 61 20.35 -0.26 -5.79
C HIS A 61 19.20 -0.95 -5.05
N ALA A 62 18.15 -1.38 -5.76
CA ALA A 62 16.96 -1.97 -5.15
C ALA A 62 17.24 -3.31 -4.44
N PRO A 63 18.05 -4.23 -4.99
CA PRO A 63 18.40 -5.49 -4.33
C PRO A 63 19.05 -5.28 -2.96
N ALA A 64 20.06 -4.41 -2.85
CA ALA A 64 20.75 -4.15 -1.59
C ALA A 64 19.83 -3.55 -0.53
N ARG A 65 18.94 -2.62 -0.93
CA ARG A 65 17.94 -2.02 -0.03
C ARG A 65 16.90 -3.04 0.44
N LEU A 66 16.52 -3.99 -0.41
CA LEU A 66 15.61 -5.07 -0.03
C LEU A 66 16.27 -6.00 0.99
N VAL A 67 17.53 -6.34 0.80
CA VAL A 67 18.32 -7.14 1.77
C VAL A 67 18.36 -6.42 3.12
N GLU A 68 18.74 -5.15 3.17
CA GLU A 68 18.76 -4.34 4.40
C GLU A 68 17.38 -4.34 5.10
N PHE A 69 16.30 -4.17 4.34
CA PHE A 69 14.94 -4.16 4.87
C PHE A 69 14.55 -5.50 5.50
N VAL A 70 14.87 -6.62 4.83
CA VAL A 70 14.58 -7.98 5.30
C VAL A 70 15.46 -8.34 6.49
N ASP A 71 16.77 -8.11 6.42
CA ASP A 71 17.73 -8.46 7.48
C ASP A 71 17.44 -7.66 8.78
N ALA A 72 16.91 -6.44 8.68
CA ALA A 72 16.43 -5.66 9.82
C ALA A 72 15.07 -6.15 10.38
N GLY A 73 14.46 -7.17 9.79
CA GLY A 73 13.14 -7.70 10.18
C GLY A 73 11.99 -6.72 9.95
N ARG A 74 12.20 -5.65 9.18
CA ARG A 74 11.20 -4.59 8.97
C ARG A 74 9.99 -5.02 8.13
N HIS A 75 10.07 -6.17 7.47
CA HIS A 75 8.97 -6.78 6.72
C HIS A 75 7.91 -7.45 7.62
N GLY A 76 8.18 -7.60 8.94
CA GLY A 76 7.26 -8.23 9.87
C GLY A 76 6.98 -9.69 9.49
N THR A 77 5.70 -10.07 9.41
CA THR A 77 5.27 -11.44 9.09
C THR A 77 5.13 -11.72 7.58
N MET A 78 5.58 -10.82 6.72
CA MET A 78 5.51 -10.97 5.25
C MET A 78 6.69 -11.84 4.74
N ALA A 79 6.74 -13.12 5.14
CA ALA A 79 7.82 -14.07 4.79
C ALA A 79 8.05 -14.19 3.28
N TRP A 80 7.02 -13.97 2.46
CA TRP A 80 7.12 -13.98 1.01
C TRP A 80 8.11 -12.92 0.44
N MET A 81 8.46 -11.89 1.21
CA MET A 81 9.48 -10.92 0.78
C MET A 81 10.89 -11.52 0.83
N GLU A 82 11.18 -12.30 1.86
CA GLU A 82 12.43 -13.04 2.02
C GLU A 82 12.52 -14.20 1.02
N GLU A 83 11.47 -15.01 0.92
CA GLU A 83 11.39 -16.18 0.03
C GLU A 83 11.56 -15.83 -1.46
N THR A 84 11.16 -14.63 -1.86
CA THR A 84 11.23 -14.17 -3.26
C THR A 84 12.28 -13.09 -3.50
N ARG A 85 13.21 -12.88 -2.56
CA ARG A 85 14.18 -11.77 -2.55
C ARG A 85 14.97 -11.63 -3.84
N GLU A 86 15.52 -12.73 -4.36
CA GLU A 86 16.31 -12.70 -5.60
C GLU A 86 15.49 -12.27 -6.81
N ARG A 87 14.31 -12.87 -6.98
CA ARG A 87 13.39 -12.54 -8.09
C ARG A 87 12.86 -11.11 -8.01
N ARG A 88 12.70 -10.57 -6.79
CA ARG A 88 12.31 -9.17 -6.58
C ARG A 88 13.43 -8.22 -6.94
N GLY A 89 14.64 -8.56 -6.59
CA GLY A 89 15.80 -7.71 -6.78
C GLY A 89 16.20 -7.53 -8.25
N ASP A 90 15.97 -8.54 -9.08
CA ASP A 90 16.39 -8.51 -10.48
C ASP A 90 15.29 -9.02 -11.42
N PRO A 91 14.73 -8.15 -12.27
CA PRO A 91 13.78 -8.54 -13.30
C PRO A 91 14.25 -9.65 -14.23
N LYS A 92 15.57 -9.78 -14.49
CA LYS A 92 16.12 -10.83 -15.33
C LYS A 92 16.16 -12.18 -14.64
N VAL A 93 16.24 -12.24 -13.31
CA VAL A 93 16.07 -13.49 -12.55
C VAL A 93 14.63 -13.96 -12.62
N LEU A 94 13.65 -13.03 -12.64
CA LEU A 94 12.26 -13.36 -12.81
C LEU A 94 11.95 -13.83 -14.24
N TRP A 95 12.59 -13.22 -15.25
CA TRP A 95 12.45 -13.58 -16.66
C TRP A 95 13.69 -13.15 -17.47
N SER A 96 14.54 -14.13 -17.85
CA SER A 96 15.84 -13.91 -18.50
C SER A 96 15.75 -13.16 -19.85
N ASP A 97 14.63 -13.33 -20.57
CA ASP A 97 14.48 -12.80 -21.93
C ASP A 97 13.91 -11.37 -21.95
N VAL A 98 13.60 -10.80 -20.79
CA VAL A 98 13.08 -9.43 -20.70
C VAL A 98 14.08 -8.42 -21.27
N ARG A 99 13.60 -7.56 -22.16
CA ARG A 99 14.37 -6.49 -22.80
C ARG A 99 13.88 -5.11 -22.40
N SER A 100 12.56 -4.96 -22.19
CA SER A 100 11.95 -3.72 -21.77
C SER A 100 10.87 -3.97 -20.73
N ILE A 101 10.71 -3.02 -19.81
CA ILE A 101 9.66 -3.02 -18.80
C ILE A 101 8.81 -1.77 -18.99
N VAL A 102 7.53 -1.98 -19.27
CA VAL A 102 6.53 -0.91 -19.38
C VAL A 102 5.83 -0.79 -18.05
N MET A 103 5.87 0.39 -17.46
CA MET A 103 5.19 0.73 -16.21
C MET A 103 3.96 1.56 -16.51
N PHE A 104 2.85 1.21 -15.89
CA PHE A 104 1.57 1.88 -16.02
C PHE A 104 1.15 2.50 -14.70
N GLY A 105 0.57 3.69 -14.76
CA GLY A 105 -0.04 4.37 -13.63
C GLY A 105 -1.52 4.60 -13.88
N MET A 106 -2.35 4.30 -12.87
CA MET A 106 -3.79 4.58 -12.89
C MET A 106 -4.15 5.38 -11.65
N ASN A 107 -4.76 6.54 -11.85
CA ASN A 107 -5.15 7.44 -10.77
C ASN A 107 -6.31 6.87 -9.95
N TYR A 108 -6.17 6.90 -8.61
CA TYR A 108 -7.25 6.57 -7.68
C TYR A 108 -7.51 7.69 -6.65
N GLY A 109 -7.07 8.91 -6.96
CA GLY A 109 -7.20 10.06 -6.07
C GLY A 109 -8.63 10.27 -5.57
N PRO A 110 -8.82 10.57 -4.28
CA PRO A 110 -10.13 10.84 -3.70
C PRO A 110 -10.61 12.25 -4.04
N ASP A 111 -11.93 12.45 -3.93
CA ASP A 111 -12.57 13.77 -4.09
C ASP A 111 -12.31 14.68 -2.87
N GLU A 112 -12.12 14.07 -1.69
CA GLU A 112 -11.93 14.74 -0.41
C GLU A 112 -10.71 14.19 0.34
N ASP A 113 -10.17 14.97 1.28
CA ASP A 113 -9.08 14.52 2.15
C ASP A 113 -9.57 13.35 3.03
N PRO A 114 -9.04 12.13 2.87
CA PRO A 114 -9.50 10.96 3.62
C PRO A 114 -9.28 11.09 5.13
N ARG A 115 -8.42 12.01 5.59
CA ARG A 115 -8.18 12.28 7.01
C ARG A 115 -9.36 12.98 7.70
N GLY A 116 -10.30 13.56 6.94
CA GLY A 116 -11.51 14.16 7.49
C GLY A 116 -12.35 13.18 8.32
N LEU A 117 -12.31 11.89 8.01
CA LEU A 117 -13.00 10.84 8.78
C LEU A 117 -12.40 10.59 10.16
N LEU A 118 -11.15 10.96 10.41
CA LEU A 118 -10.49 10.73 11.69
C LEU A 118 -11.15 11.51 12.84
N ALA A 119 -11.88 12.58 12.53
CA ALA A 119 -12.63 13.37 13.49
C ALA A 119 -14.06 12.84 13.77
N LYS A 120 -14.50 11.77 13.08
CA LYS A 120 -15.82 11.17 13.22
C LYS A 120 -15.73 9.85 14.00
N PRO A 121 -15.91 9.84 15.32
CA PRO A 121 -15.63 8.67 16.14
C PRO A 121 -16.61 7.50 15.92
N ASP A 122 -17.79 7.75 15.36
CA ASP A 122 -18.82 6.74 15.02
C ASP A 122 -18.63 6.14 13.62
N LYS A 123 -17.68 6.68 12.83
CA LYS A 123 -17.38 6.23 11.48
C LYS A 123 -16.06 5.49 11.42
N ALA A 124 -16.01 4.46 10.59
CA ALA A 124 -14.78 3.74 10.31
C ALA A 124 -14.09 4.32 9.07
N ASN A 125 -12.76 4.40 9.11
CA ASN A 125 -11.95 4.85 7.98
C ASN A 125 -11.33 3.65 7.25
N ILE A 126 -11.72 3.49 5.98
CA ILE A 126 -11.13 2.55 5.03
C ILE A 126 -10.22 3.34 4.09
N SER A 127 -9.01 2.87 3.84
CA SER A 127 -8.09 3.49 2.88
C SER A 127 -8.76 3.68 1.51
N VAL A 128 -8.50 4.81 0.89
CA VAL A 128 -9.12 5.23 -0.39
C VAL A 128 -9.08 4.13 -1.44
N TYR A 129 -7.94 3.44 -1.56
CA TYR A 129 -7.74 2.40 -2.58
C TYR A 129 -8.68 1.19 -2.44
N ALA A 130 -9.29 1.00 -1.26
CA ALA A 130 -10.11 -0.16 -0.95
C ALA A 130 -11.61 0.14 -0.89
N ARG A 131 -12.03 1.38 -1.19
CA ARG A 131 -13.43 1.82 -1.09
C ARG A 131 -14.31 1.38 -2.26
N ASN A 132 -13.81 0.59 -3.20
CA ASN A 132 -14.59 0.05 -4.33
C ASN A 132 -14.03 -1.30 -4.80
N ARG A 133 -13.97 -1.48 -6.13
CA ARG A 133 -13.47 -2.71 -6.75
C ARG A 133 -12.01 -2.95 -6.43
N ASP A 134 -11.66 -4.22 -6.33
CA ASP A 134 -10.29 -4.65 -6.19
C ASP A 134 -9.48 -4.21 -7.42
N TYR A 135 -8.52 -3.31 -7.18
CA TYR A 135 -7.70 -2.74 -8.24
C TYR A 135 -6.87 -3.79 -8.98
N HIS A 136 -6.53 -4.90 -8.32
CA HIS A 136 -5.83 -6.00 -8.97
C HIS A 136 -6.63 -6.54 -10.16
N ASP A 137 -7.94 -6.71 -9.99
CA ASP A 137 -8.81 -7.23 -11.05
C ASP A 137 -8.99 -6.20 -12.17
N VAL A 138 -9.16 -4.92 -11.80
CA VAL A 138 -9.35 -3.83 -12.75
C VAL A 138 -8.12 -3.65 -13.63
N ILE A 139 -6.95 -3.49 -13.00
CA ILE A 139 -5.68 -3.24 -13.70
C ILE A 139 -5.24 -4.48 -14.48
N LYS A 140 -5.28 -5.67 -13.86
CA LYS A 140 -4.87 -6.91 -14.52
C LYS A 140 -5.72 -7.23 -15.74
N GLY A 141 -7.02 -6.94 -15.70
CA GLY A 141 -7.90 -7.10 -16.85
C GLY A 141 -7.44 -6.24 -18.02
N ARG A 142 -7.20 -4.95 -17.78
CA ARG A 142 -6.72 -3.99 -18.79
C ARG A 142 -5.32 -4.33 -19.32
N LEU A 143 -4.40 -4.70 -18.43
CA LEU A 143 -3.05 -5.12 -18.84
C LEU A 143 -3.08 -6.37 -19.73
N LYS A 144 -3.98 -7.32 -19.50
CA LYS A 144 -4.14 -8.50 -20.37
C LYS A 144 -4.60 -8.11 -21.76
N GLU A 145 -5.53 -7.16 -21.89
CA GLU A 145 -5.97 -6.66 -23.19
C GLU A 145 -4.82 -5.97 -23.95
N ILE A 146 -4.06 -5.09 -23.27
CA ILE A 146 -2.86 -4.48 -23.85
C ILE A 146 -1.86 -5.56 -24.28
N ALA A 147 -1.57 -6.51 -23.40
CA ALA A 147 -0.61 -7.58 -23.65
C ALA A 147 -0.98 -8.41 -24.89
N THR A 148 -2.26 -8.81 -25.00
CA THR A 148 -2.75 -9.60 -26.14
C THR A 148 -2.58 -8.85 -27.46
N ARG A 149 -2.99 -7.58 -27.49
CA ARG A 149 -2.91 -6.75 -28.72
C ARG A 149 -1.46 -6.43 -29.07
N PHE A 150 -0.64 -6.08 -28.08
CA PHE A 150 0.76 -5.75 -28.30
C PHE A 150 1.56 -6.97 -28.77
N ALA A 151 1.45 -8.12 -28.09
CA ALA A 151 2.14 -9.34 -28.45
C ALA A 151 1.79 -9.78 -29.89
N SER A 152 0.51 -9.76 -30.24
CA SER A 152 0.05 -10.13 -31.59
C SER A 152 0.60 -9.23 -32.69
N ARG A 153 0.61 -7.90 -32.46
CA ARG A 153 1.08 -6.93 -33.47
C ARG A 153 2.60 -6.86 -33.59
N ALA A 154 3.29 -7.03 -32.45
CA ALA A 154 4.75 -6.92 -32.38
C ALA A 154 5.47 -8.25 -32.68
N GLY A 155 4.79 -9.40 -32.57
CA GLY A 155 5.39 -10.73 -32.67
C GLY A 155 6.41 -10.98 -31.55
N VAL A 156 6.06 -10.67 -30.31
CA VAL A 156 6.94 -10.73 -29.13
C VAL A 156 6.24 -11.37 -27.93
N ASP A 157 7.01 -11.84 -26.97
CA ASP A 157 6.49 -12.35 -25.71
C ASP A 157 6.28 -11.22 -24.70
N VAL A 158 5.26 -11.40 -23.86
CA VAL A 158 4.89 -10.45 -22.81
C VAL A 158 4.45 -11.17 -21.53
N LYS A 159 4.71 -10.54 -20.37
CA LYS A 159 4.18 -10.94 -19.05
C LYS A 159 3.64 -9.72 -18.35
N VAL A 160 2.49 -9.84 -17.68
CA VAL A 160 1.88 -8.73 -16.94
C VAL A 160 1.84 -9.01 -15.44
N PHE A 161 2.10 -7.97 -14.65
CA PHE A 161 2.14 -8.05 -13.21
C PHE A 161 1.40 -6.87 -12.58
N VAL A 162 0.74 -7.14 -11.45
CA VAL A 162 0.09 -6.15 -10.60
C VAL A 162 0.27 -6.62 -9.17
N ASP A 163 1.09 -5.93 -8.39
CA ASP A 163 1.33 -6.07 -6.95
C ASP A 163 1.66 -7.48 -6.43
N THR A 164 0.91 -8.50 -6.84
CA THR A 164 1.02 -9.88 -6.31
C THR A 164 2.25 -10.67 -6.79
N ALA A 165 3.01 -10.16 -7.73
CA ALA A 165 4.21 -10.81 -8.26
C ALA A 165 5.48 -10.34 -7.54
N PRO A 166 6.59 -11.11 -7.59
CA PRO A 166 7.86 -10.69 -7.05
C PRO A 166 8.55 -9.63 -7.95
N VAL A 167 7.90 -8.47 -8.07
CA VAL A 167 8.37 -7.31 -8.86
C VAL A 167 8.43 -6.09 -7.94
N MET A 168 9.50 -5.31 -8.03
CA MET A 168 9.62 -4.04 -7.30
C MET A 168 9.05 -2.90 -8.14
N GLU A 169 7.71 -2.82 -8.22
CA GLU A 169 7.01 -1.89 -9.11
C GLU A 169 7.34 -0.42 -8.83
N LYS A 170 7.46 -0.02 -7.56
CA LYS A 170 7.75 1.39 -7.20
C LYS A 170 9.14 1.85 -7.67
N PRO A 171 10.24 1.12 -7.43
CA PRO A 171 11.54 1.45 -7.99
C PRO A 171 11.55 1.47 -9.53
N LEU A 172 10.90 0.50 -10.18
CA LEU A 172 10.81 0.46 -11.65
C LEU A 172 9.99 1.62 -12.20
N ALA A 173 8.88 2.00 -11.55
CA ALA A 173 8.08 3.15 -11.93
C ALA A 173 8.85 4.47 -11.80
N ALA A 174 9.67 4.61 -10.76
CA ALA A 174 10.53 5.77 -10.59
C ALA A 174 11.64 5.80 -11.67
N ALA A 175 12.27 4.66 -11.95
CA ALA A 175 13.28 4.55 -13.00
C ALA A 175 12.71 4.79 -14.40
N ALA A 176 11.43 4.48 -14.62
CA ALA A 176 10.72 4.77 -15.86
C ALA A 176 10.22 6.22 -15.98
N GLY A 177 10.29 7.03 -14.92
CA GLY A 177 9.82 8.42 -14.94
C GLY A 177 8.31 8.62 -14.76
N LEU A 178 7.59 7.66 -14.14
CA LEU A 178 6.20 7.89 -13.73
C LEU A 178 6.11 8.92 -12.59
N GLY A 179 7.18 9.09 -11.87
CA GLY A 179 7.35 9.95 -10.72
C GLY A 179 8.60 9.55 -9.96
N TRP A 180 8.72 9.87 -8.69
CA TRP A 180 9.83 9.47 -7.82
C TRP A 180 9.31 8.72 -6.59
N GLN A 181 10.15 7.90 -6.01
CA GLN A 181 9.83 7.27 -4.74
C GLN A 181 10.00 8.29 -3.61
N GLY A 182 8.88 8.71 -3.01
CA GLY A 182 8.87 9.74 -1.97
C GLY A 182 9.42 9.26 -0.63
N LYS A 183 9.63 10.17 0.33
CA LYS A 183 10.11 9.86 1.69
C LYS A 183 9.21 8.87 2.44
N HIS A 184 7.92 8.78 2.08
CA HIS A 184 6.97 7.77 2.58
C HIS A 184 7.03 6.42 1.85
N THR A 185 8.05 6.20 1.03
CA THR A 185 8.31 4.96 0.26
C THR A 185 7.31 4.62 -0.86
N ASN A 186 6.25 5.41 -1.04
CA ASN A 186 5.34 5.28 -2.17
C ASN A 186 5.76 6.19 -3.33
N LEU A 187 5.23 5.90 -4.54
CA LEU A 187 5.45 6.74 -5.70
C LEU A 187 4.73 8.08 -5.55
N VAL A 188 5.37 9.15 -5.99
CA VAL A 188 4.79 10.50 -6.09
C VAL A 188 4.91 10.98 -7.53
N SER A 189 3.82 11.39 -8.12
CA SER A 189 3.75 11.96 -9.46
C SER A 189 3.57 13.47 -9.41
N ARG A 190 4.11 14.19 -10.39
CA ARG A 190 3.87 15.65 -10.54
C ARG A 190 2.42 15.99 -10.79
N THR A 191 1.70 15.12 -11.49
CA THR A 191 0.33 15.36 -11.97
C THR A 191 -0.74 14.66 -11.16
N HIS A 192 -0.39 13.56 -10.46
CA HIS A 192 -1.34 12.72 -9.73
C HIS A 192 -1.02 12.60 -8.23
N GLY A 193 -0.02 13.36 -7.73
CA GLY A 193 0.39 13.27 -6.34
C GLY A 193 0.79 11.86 -5.93
N SER A 194 0.30 11.41 -4.79
CA SER A 194 0.60 10.08 -4.22
C SER A 194 -0.46 9.01 -4.56
N TRP A 195 -1.39 9.28 -5.50
CA TRP A 195 -2.58 8.48 -5.72
C TRP A 195 -2.52 7.66 -7.00
N LEU A 196 -1.45 6.88 -7.20
CA LEU A 196 -1.29 6.02 -8.36
C LEU A 196 -1.23 4.55 -7.99
N PHE A 197 -2.12 3.75 -8.57
CA PHE A 197 -1.91 2.32 -8.72
C PHE A 197 -0.89 2.06 -9.81
N LEU A 198 -0.12 1.00 -9.63
CA LEU A 198 0.90 0.58 -10.58
C LEU A 198 0.52 -0.75 -11.21
N GLY A 199 1.01 -0.93 -12.42
CA GLY A 199 1.03 -2.21 -13.11
C GLY A 199 2.23 -2.26 -14.04
N SER A 200 2.67 -3.45 -14.42
CA SER A 200 3.82 -3.61 -15.29
C SER A 200 3.58 -4.65 -16.38
N LEU A 201 4.21 -4.41 -17.54
CA LEU A 201 4.30 -5.36 -18.64
C LEU A 201 5.78 -5.52 -18.99
N PHE A 202 6.27 -6.75 -18.86
CA PHE A 202 7.61 -7.15 -19.28
C PHE A 202 7.51 -7.69 -20.69
N THR A 203 8.49 -7.36 -21.57
CA THR A 203 8.48 -7.81 -22.96
C THR A 203 9.87 -8.14 -23.47
N THR A 204 9.92 -9.07 -24.43
CA THR A 204 11.13 -9.36 -25.22
C THR A 204 11.37 -8.34 -26.34
N ALA A 205 10.44 -7.39 -26.56
CA ALA A 205 10.66 -6.27 -27.46
C ALA A 205 11.68 -5.29 -26.89
N GLU A 206 12.52 -4.73 -27.74
CA GLU A 206 13.29 -3.54 -27.43
C GLU A 206 12.45 -2.31 -27.70
N LEU A 207 12.26 -1.47 -26.69
CA LEU A 207 11.49 -0.23 -26.74
C LEU A 207 12.40 0.98 -26.47
N ASP A 208 11.92 2.18 -26.73
CA ASP A 208 12.61 3.40 -26.33
C ASP A 208 12.35 3.68 -24.85
N PHE A 209 13.40 3.84 -24.06
CA PHE A 209 13.31 4.09 -22.63
C PHE A 209 13.04 5.56 -22.35
N ASP A 210 12.23 5.79 -21.32
CA ASP A 210 12.00 7.12 -20.76
C ASP A 210 13.09 7.47 -19.72
N GLU A 211 13.25 8.74 -19.44
CA GLU A 211 14.14 9.23 -18.39
C GLU A 211 13.48 9.17 -17.02
N ALA A 212 14.29 8.84 -16.00
CA ALA A 212 13.83 8.84 -14.63
C ALA A 212 13.47 10.26 -14.15
N GLU A 213 12.44 10.36 -13.31
CA GLU A 213 12.08 11.63 -12.68
C GLU A 213 12.98 11.88 -11.45
N TRP A 214 13.31 13.15 -11.22
CA TRP A 214 14.08 13.58 -10.04
C TRP A 214 13.23 13.54 -8.77
N ASP A 215 13.89 13.37 -7.63
CA ASP A 215 13.23 13.50 -6.32
C ASP A 215 12.93 14.98 -6.00
N HIS A 216 11.65 15.27 -5.78
CA HIS A 216 11.16 16.61 -5.42
C HIS A 216 10.71 16.72 -3.95
N CYS A 217 11.04 15.77 -3.09
CA CYS A 217 10.72 15.84 -1.66
C CYS A 217 11.50 16.94 -0.93
N GLY A 218 12.73 17.25 -1.35
CA GLY A 218 13.55 18.31 -0.78
C GLY A 218 13.63 18.24 0.75
N LYS A 219 13.35 19.36 1.43
CA LYS A 219 13.33 19.45 2.90
C LYS A 219 11.99 19.09 3.54
N CYS A 220 10.95 18.77 2.74
CA CYS A 220 9.62 18.43 3.25
C CYS A 220 9.64 17.17 4.13
N ARG A 221 8.87 17.19 5.22
CA ARG A 221 8.71 16.09 6.18
C ARG A 221 7.24 15.72 6.44
N ALA A 222 6.29 16.37 5.75
CA ALA A 222 4.86 16.27 6.06
C ALA A 222 4.36 14.81 6.23
N CYS A 223 4.78 13.90 5.37
CA CYS A 223 4.39 12.49 5.45
C CYS A 223 5.01 11.74 6.64
N LEU A 224 6.24 12.11 7.05
CA LEU A 224 6.91 11.51 8.21
C LEU A 224 6.24 11.97 9.50
N ASP A 225 5.93 13.25 9.57
CA ASP A 225 5.32 13.89 10.76
C ASP A 225 3.82 13.52 10.90
N ALA A 226 3.15 13.18 9.79
CA ALA A 226 1.75 12.73 9.79
C ALA A 226 1.56 11.27 10.24
N CYS A 227 2.63 10.46 10.30
CA CYS A 227 2.51 9.04 10.65
C CYS A 227 2.29 8.87 12.16
N PRO A 228 1.10 8.42 12.61
CA PRO A 228 0.78 8.38 14.04
C PRO A 228 1.60 7.34 14.81
N THR A 229 2.12 6.32 14.12
CA THR A 229 2.90 5.22 14.72
C THR A 229 4.40 5.36 14.49
N ALA A 230 4.86 6.48 13.91
CA ALA A 230 6.27 6.72 13.57
C ALA A 230 6.91 5.54 12.80
N ALA A 231 6.20 5.06 11.77
CA ALA A 231 6.64 3.90 10.98
C ALA A 231 7.83 4.19 10.05
N PHE A 232 8.32 5.42 9.99
CA PHE A 232 9.46 5.83 9.15
C PHE A 232 10.71 6.09 10.01
N PRO A 233 11.61 5.10 10.16
CA PRO A 233 12.83 5.28 10.94
C PRO A 233 13.77 6.34 10.34
N ALA A 234 13.70 6.54 9.02
CA ALA A 234 14.39 7.58 8.27
C ALA A 234 13.60 7.90 6.98
N PRO A 235 13.84 9.05 6.32
CA PRO A 235 13.32 9.30 4.98
C PRO A 235 13.64 8.14 4.03
N TYR A 236 12.67 7.75 3.22
CA TYR A 236 12.76 6.64 2.24
C TYR A 236 12.89 5.23 2.87
N GLN A 237 12.68 5.10 4.17
CA GLN A 237 12.68 3.83 4.88
C GLN A 237 11.37 3.66 5.65
N ILE A 238 10.86 2.43 5.70
CA ILE A 238 9.67 2.08 6.47
C ILE A 238 9.96 0.86 7.34
N ASP A 239 9.39 0.85 8.53
CA ASP A 239 9.23 -0.36 9.34
C ASP A 239 7.78 -0.80 9.25
N ALA A 240 7.52 -1.88 8.50
CA ALA A 240 6.15 -2.36 8.29
C ALA A 240 5.49 -2.76 9.62
N ARG A 241 6.25 -3.25 10.61
CA ARG A 241 5.73 -3.66 11.92
C ARG A 241 5.01 -2.53 12.67
N ARG A 242 5.33 -1.28 12.34
CA ARG A 242 4.71 -0.08 12.89
C ARG A 242 3.66 0.55 11.96
N CYS A 243 3.61 0.14 10.69
CA CYS A 243 2.71 0.72 9.69
C CYS A 243 1.27 0.25 9.91
N ILE A 244 0.32 1.18 10.08
CA ILE A 244 -1.11 0.85 10.27
C ILE A 244 -1.65 0.03 9.08
N SER A 245 -1.20 0.31 7.86
CA SER A 245 -1.61 -0.47 6.70
C SER A 245 -1.21 -1.94 6.85
N TYR A 246 0.03 -2.22 7.25
CA TYR A 246 0.48 -3.58 7.55
C TYR A 246 -0.31 -4.20 8.72
N LEU A 247 -0.47 -3.47 9.84
CA LEU A 247 -1.15 -3.97 11.04
C LEU A 247 -2.61 -4.37 10.76
N THR A 248 -3.29 -3.60 9.91
CA THR A 248 -4.72 -3.84 9.61
C THR A 248 -4.94 -4.83 8.47
N ILE A 249 -3.95 -5.10 7.62
CA ILE A 249 -4.08 -5.93 6.41
C ILE A 249 -3.28 -7.23 6.50
N GLU A 250 -1.98 -7.14 6.78
CA GLU A 250 -1.06 -8.28 6.69
C GLU A 250 -0.92 -9.03 8.03
N HIS A 251 -0.88 -8.30 9.13
CA HIS A 251 -0.69 -8.87 10.46
C HIS A 251 -1.91 -9.70 10.90
N LYS A 252 -1.69 -10.97 11.26
CA LYS A 252 -2.77 -11.94 11.55
C LYS A 252 -3.13 -12.04 13.04
N GLY A 253 -2.18 -11.80 13.93
CA GLY A 253 -2.37 -11.90 15.38
C GLY A 253 -3.00 -10.67 16.03
N PRO A 254 -3.03 -10.60 17.36
CA PRO A 254 -3.42 -9.40 18.10
C PRO A 254 -2.47 -8.26 17.78
N ILE A 255 -3.01 -7.05 17.67
CA ILE A 255 -2.20 -5.84 17.48
C ILE A 255 -1.69 -5.39 18.85
N ASP A 256 -0.41 -5.05 18.94
CA ASP A 256 0.21 -4.58 20.15
C ASP A 256 -0.54 -3.37 20.75
N HIS A 257 -0.64 -3.34 22.08
CA HIS A 257 -1.34 -2.30 22.84
C HIS A 257 -0.84 -0.88 22.51
N GLU A 258 0.47 -0.71 22.24
CA GLU A 258 1.03 0.60 21.89
C GLU A 258 0.40 1.21 20.64
N PHE A 259 -0.01 0.37 19.66
CA PHE A 259 -0.54 0.85 18.39
C PHE A 259 -2.04 1.09 18.41
N ARG A 260 -2.80 0.37 19.23
CA ARG A 260 -4.28 0.41 19.19
C ARG A 260 -4.85 1.83 19.34
N PRO A 261 -4.42 2.66 20.31
CA PRO A 261 -4.88 4.04 20.40
C PRO A 261 -4.47 4.89 19.18
N LEU A 262 -3.28 4.64 18.63
CA LEU A 262 -2.72 5.38 17.49
C LEU A 262 -3.41 5.04 16.15
N ILE A 263 -4.01 3.85 16.05
CA ILE A 263 -4.80 3.43 14.90
C ILE A 263 -6.07 4.30 14.75
N GLY A 264 -6.65 4.75 15.87
CA GLY A 264 -7.87 5.53 15.83
C GLY A 264 -9.02 4.73 15.24
N ASN A 265 -9.71 5.30 14.25
CA ASN A 265 -10.83 4.65 13.54
C ASN A 265 -10.43 4.03 12.18
N ARG A 266 -9.14 3.84 11.91
CA ARG A 266 -8.64 3.20 10.68
C ARG A 266 -8.80 1.69 10.78
N ILE A 267 -9.73 1.12 9.99
CA ILE A 267 -10.06 -0.31 10.04
C ILE A 267 -9.45 -1.14 8.92
N TYR A 268 -8.98 -0.49 7.85
CA TYR A 268 -8.35 -1.16 6.73
C TYR A 268 -7.43 -0.20 5.97
N GLY A 269 -6.12 -0.42 6.03
CA GLY A 269 -5.13 0.47 5.44
C GLY A 269 -4.99 1.80 6.18
N CYS A 270 -4.19 2.69 5.61
CA CYS A 270 -3.92 4.02 6.16
C CYS A 270 -3.42 4.94 5.05
N ASP A 271 -4.00 6.12 4.95
CA ASP A 271 -3.66 7.10 3.91
C ASP A 271 -2.88 8.31 4.46
N ASP A 272 -2.58 8.38 5.75
CA ASP A 272 -2.07 9.58 6.40
C ASP A 272 -0.82 10.15 5.71
N CYS A 273 0.15 9.29 5.42
CA CYS A 273 1.39 9.72 4.78
C CYS A 273 1.17 10.11 3.29
N LEU A 274 0.24 9.47 2.60
CA LEU A 274 -0.13 9.81 1.23
C LEU A 274 -0.89 11.13 1.20
N ALA A 275 -1.93 11.25 2.03
CA ALA A 275 -2.79 12.45 2.11
C ALA A 275 -2.04 13.70 2.56
N ALA A 276 -1.02 13.55 3.42
CA ALA A 276 -0.19 14.67 3.88
C ALA A 276 0.79 15.19 2.81
N CYS A 277 0.95 14.49 1.69
CA CYS A 277 1.90 14.89 0.65
C CYS A 277 1.46 16.18 -0.05
N PRO A 278 2.28 17.26 -0.03
CA PRO A 278 1.89 18.54 -0.65
C PRO A 278 1.74 18.46 -2.18
N TRP A 279 2.27 17.43 -2.82
CA TRP A 279 2.10 17.18 -4.25
C TRP A 279 0.67 16.79 -4.63
N ASN A 280 -0.16 16.37 -3.66
CA ASN A 280 -1.57 16.08 -3.91
C ASN A 280 -2.39 17.31 -4.33
N LYS A 281 -1.90 18.52 -4.12
CA LYS A 281 -2.55 19.74 -4.64
C LYS A 281 -2.67 19.79 -6.17
N PHE A 282 -1.90 18.96 -6.87
CA PHE A 282 -1.94 18.82 -8.33
C PHE A 282 -2.72 17.57 -8.76
N ALA A 283 -3.09 16.71 -7.82
CA ALA A 283 -3.82 15.50 -8.12
C ALA A 283 -5.28 15.80 -8.49
N ALA A 284 -5.76 15.10 -9.51
CA ALA A 284 -7.17 15.07 -9.85
C ALA A 284 -7.85 13.87 -9.18
N SER A 285 -9.17 13.94 -9.01
CA SER A 285 -9.96 12.79 -8.61
C SER A 285 -9.90 11.67 -9.64
N ALA A 286 -10.10 10.43 -9.19
CA ALA A 286 -10.10 9.26 -10.06
C ALA A 286 -11.19 9.37 -11.15
N SER A 287 -10.81 9.20 -12.41
CA SER A 287 -11.74 9.15 -13.55
C SER A 287 -12.39 7.77 -13.72
N GLU A 288 -11.73 6.70 -13.27
CA GLU A 288 -12.24 5.32 -13.34
C GLU A 288 -13.32 5.07 -12.29
N MET A 289 -14.56 4.91 -12.72
CA MET A 289 -15.72 4.69 -11.83
C MET A 289 -15.57 3.49 -10.88
N LYS A 290 -14.84 2.44 -11.31
CA LYS A 290 -14.61 1.25 -10.47
C LYS A 290 -13.62 1.51 -9.34
N LEU A 291 -12.88 2.62 -9.38
CA LEU A 291 -11.92 3.05 -8.35
C LEU A 291 -12.45 4.21 -7.50
N GLN A 292 -13.52 4.90 -7.94
CA GLN A 292 -14.21 5.89 -7.12
C GLN A 292 -14.89 5.22 -5.93
N ALA A 293 -14.92 5.90 -4.78
CA ALA A 293 -15.49 5.33 -3.57
C ALA A 293 -16.99 5.00 -3.73
N ARG A 294 -17.39 3.79 -3.33
CA ARG A 294 -18.79 3.43 -3.13
C ARG A 294 -19.35 4.26 -1.98
N GLU A 295 -20.60 4.69 -2.10
CA GLU A 295 -21.22 5.57 -1.12
C GLU A 295 -21.26 4.97 0.29
N ASP A 296 -21.55 3.66 0.38
CA ASP A 296 -21.60 2.90 1.63
C ASP A 296 -20.21 2.63 2.26
N LEU A 297 -19.12 2.90 1.52
CA LEU A 297 -17.74 2.75 2.00
C LEU A 297 -17.02 4.09 2.22
N LYS A 298 -17.68 5.22 1.93
CA LYS A 298 -17.09 6.55 2.22
C LYS A 298 -17.03 6.81 3.72
N GLU A 299 -18.12 6.56 4.43
CA GLU A 299 -18.27 6.79 5.88
C GLU A 299 -19.01 5.64 6.57
N PRO A 300 -18.49 4.40 6.55
CA PRO A 300 -19.23 3.26 7.09
C PRO A 300 -19.38 3.37 8.60
N SER A 301 -20.59 3.08 9.09
CA SER A 301 -20.89 3.10 10.53
C SER A 301 -20.19 1.97 11.27
N ILE A 302 -19.48 2.28 12.35
CA ILE A 302 -18.87 1.27 13.24
C ILE A 302 -19.95 0.35 13.82
N ALA A 303 -21.10 0.90 14.24
CA ALA A 303 -22.22 0.12 14.75
C ALA A 303 -22.68 -0.96 13.76
N PHE A 304 -22.83 -0.60 12.49
CA PHE A 304 -23.21 -1.57 11.44
C PHE A 304 -22.10 -2.62 11.23
N LEU A 305 -20.84 -2.19 11.14
CA LEU A 305 -19.72 -3.10 10.86
C LEU A 305 -19.51 -4.13 11.96
N LEU A 306 -19.77 -3.80 13.24
CA LEU A 306 -19.72 -4.73 14.36
C LEU A 306 -20.76 -5.86 14.29
N THR A 307 -21.84 -5.70 13.52
CA THR A 307 -22.90 -6.72 13.38
C THR A 307 -22.59 -7.78 12.32
N LEU A 308 -21.55 -7.60 11.50
CA LEU A 308 -21.31 -8.46 10.34
C LEU A 308 -20.84 -9.86 10.75
N ASP A 309 -21.62 -10.88 10.40
CA ASP A 309 -21.17 -12.26 10.36
C ASP A 309 -20.35 -12.55 9.07
N ASP A 310 -19.78 -13.76 8.89
CA ASP A 310 -18.95 -14.06 7.72
C ASP A 310 -19.73 -13.99 6.39
N PRO A 311 -20.96 -14.54 6.23
CA PRO A 311 -21.77 -14.37 5.04
C PRO A 311 -22.08 -12.90 4.71
N GLN A 312 -22.45 -12.10 5.69
CA GLN A 312 -22.76 -10.68 5.53
C GLN A 312 -21.51 -9.89 5.13
N PHE A 313 -20.36 -10.14 5.81
CA PHE A 313 -19.08 -9.55 5.47
C PHE A 313 -18.68 -9.85 4.02
N ARG A 314 -18.76 -11.12 3.60
CA ARG A 314 -18.42 -11.53 2.22
C ARG A 314 -19.32 -10.91 1.17
N THR A 315 -20.59 -10.69 1.50
CA THR A 315 -21.58 -10.05 0.64
C THR A 315 -21.28 -8.56 0.53
N PHE A 316 -21.14 -7.88 1.67
CA PHE A 316 -20.91 -6.43 1.73
C PHE A 316 -19.62 -6.00 1.02
N PHE A 317 -18.53 -6.76 1.22
CA PHE A 317 -17.23 -6.51 0.59
C PHE A 317 -17.00 -7.32 -0.70
N SER A 318 -18.07 -7.76 -1.36
CA SER A 318 -17.94 -8.48 -2.64
C SER A 318 -17.23 -7.63 -3.68
N GLY A 319 -16.13 -8.18 -4.24
CA GLY A 319 -15.29 -7.50 -5.24
C GLY A 319 -14.42 -6.36 -4.69
N SER A 320 -14.37 -6.13 -3.38
CA SER A 320 -13.46 -5.20 -2.72
C SER A 320 -12.20 -5.95 -2.20
N PRO A 321 -11.03 -5.29 -2.16
CA PRO A 321 -9.82 -5.89 -1.56
C PRO A 321 -9.98 -6.17 -0.07
N VAL A 322 -10.88 -5.48 0.65
CA VAL A 322 -11.17 -5.72 2.07
C VAL A 322 -11.57 -7.18 2.33
N LYS A 323 -12.27 -7.82 1.39
CA LYS A 323 -12.67 -9.24 1.52
C LYS A 323 -11.51 -10.20 1.73
N ARG A 324 -10.29 -9.83 1.29
CA ARG A 324 -9.09 -10.68 1.33
C ARG A 324 -8.60 -10.99 2.75
N ILE A 325 -8.84 -10.08 3.70
CA ILE A 325 -8.37 -10.29 5.08
C ILE A 325 -9.26 -11.23 5.90
N GLY A 326 -10.48 -11.51 5.44
CA GLY A 326 -11.45 -12.31 6.18
C GLY A 326 -12.18 -11.52 7.27
N ARG A 327 -13.33 -12.06 7.71
CA ARG A 327 -14.20 -11.42 8.71
C ARG A 327 -13.49 -11.20 10.05
N ASP A 328 -12.74 -12.14 10.54
CA ASP A 328 -12.21 -12.08 11.91
C ASP A 328 -11.15 -10.98 12.08
N ARG A 329 -10.21 -10.85 11.13
CA ARG A 329 -9.26 -9.73 11.13
C ARG A 329 -9.96 -8.38 10.90
N PHE A 330 -10.99 -8.37 10.07
CA PHE A 330 -11.77 -7.16 9.84
C PHE A 330 -12.49 -6.72 11.13
N ILE A 331 -13.19 -7.62 11.83
CA ILE A 331 -13.87 -7.31 13.11
C ILE A 331 -12.87 -6.94 14.20
N ARG A 332 -11.69 -7.59 14.27
CA ARG A 332 -10.59 -7.16 15.14
C ARG A 332 -10.28 -5.66 14.95
N ASN A 333 -10.16 -5.21 13.70
CA ASN A 333 -9.84 -3.81 13.40
C ASN A 333 -11.03 -2.87 13.73
N VAL A 334 -12.27 -3.31 13.48
CA VAL A 334 -13.47 -2.54 13.83
C VAL A 334 -13.62 -2.37 15.35
N LEU A 335 -13.28 -3.39 16.13
CA LEU A 335 -13.26 -3.34 17.60
C LEU A 335 -12.23 -2.34 18.14
N ILE A 336 -11.05 -2.21 17.49
CA ILE A 336 -10.09 -1.16 17.83
C ILE A 336 -10.71 0.22 17.60
N ALA A 337 -11.38 0.42 16.47
CA ALA A 337 -12.07 1.68 16.19
C ALA A 337 -13.19 1.98 17.21
N ALA A 338 -13.96 0.96 17.57
CA ALA A 338 -15.00 1.08 18.60
C ALA A 338 -14.42 1.48 19.97
N GLY A 339 -13.36 0.80 20.42
CA GLY A 339 -12.67 1.15 21.68
C GLY A 339 -12.08 2.56 21.70
N ASN A 340 -11.60 3.05 20.55
CA ASN A 340 -11.05 4.40 20.40
C ASN A 340 -12.14 5.48 20.28
N SER A 341 -13.39 5.12 19.97
CA SER A 341 -14.47 6.08 19.80
C SER A 341 -14.93 6.73 21.09
N HIS A 342 -14.73 6.05 22.24
CA HIS A 342 -15.32 6.39 23.54
C HIS A 342 -16.85 6.47 23.53
N ASP A 343 -17.52 5.92 22.52
CA ASP A 343 -18.96 5.86 22.39
C ASP A 343 -19.51 4.60 23.10
N ARG A 344 -20.14 4.83 24.26
CA ARG A 344 -20.70 3.76 25.09
C ARG A 344 -21.82 2.97 24.42
N SER A 345 -22.42 3.48 23.33
CA SER A 345 -23.44 2.76 22.59
C SER A 345 -22.93 1.45 21.95
N PHE A 346 -21.60 1.30 21.81
CA PHE A 346 -20.99 0.07 21.28
C PHE A 346 -20.78 -1.04 22.31
N ILE A 347 -21.04 -0.78 23.61
CA ILE A 347 -20.77 -1.74 24.70
C ILE A 347 -21.48 -3.07 24.43
N ASP A 348 -22.76 -3.06 24.09
CA ASP A 348 -23.53 -4.31 23.92
C ASP A 348 -23.03 -5.13 22.73
N ALA A 349 -22.66 -4.48 21.62
CA ALA A 349 -22.07 -5.15 20.49
C ALA A 349 -20.69 -5.76 20.83
N CYS A 350 -19.84 -5.01 21.56
CA CYS A 350 -18.54 -5.52 22.03
C CYS A 350 -18.70 -6.68 23.03
N ARG A 351 -19.72 -6.64 23.92
CA ARG A 351 -20.04 -7.76 24.81
C ARG A 351 -20.44 -9.02 24.02
N ALA A 352 -21.27 -8.89 23.00
CA ALA A 352 -21.63 -10.03 22.16
C ALA A 352 -20.39 -10.63 21.49
N LEU A 353 -19.47 -9.78 20.98
CA LEU A 353 -18.24 -10.20 20.32
C LEU A 353 -17.17 -10.75 21.28
N SER A 354 -17.27 -10.53 22.60
CA SER A 354 -16.39 -11.18 23.57
C SER A 354 -16.65 -12.69 23.73
N ALA A 355 -17.74 -13.20 23.14
CA ALA A 355 -18.07 -14.61 23.03
C ALA A 355 -17.97 -15.15 21.59
N ASP A 356 -17.29 -14.44 20.70
CA ASP A 356 -17.10 -14.82 19.29
C ASP A 356 -16.30 -16.13 19.16
N HIS A 357 -16.51 -16.88 18.08
CA HIS A 357 -15.77 -18.10 17.79
C HIS A 357 -14.26 -17.87 17.58
N ALA A 358 -13.86 -16.68 17.07
CA ALA A 358 -12.48 -16.36 16.77
C ALA A 358 -11.76 -15.71 17.97
N PRO A 359 -10.66 -16.30 18.49
CA PRO A 359 -9.91 -15.74 19.61
C PRO A 359 -9.47 -14.28 19.40
N THR A 360 -9.00 -13.97 18.22
CA THR A 360 -8.58 -12.59 17.86
C THR A 360 -9.72 -11.57 18.02
N VAL A 361 -10.96 -11.99 17.77
CA VAL A 361 -12.14 -11.14 17.97
C VAL A 361 -12.47 -11.02 19.43
N ARG A 362 -12.48 -12.15 20.19
CA ARG A 362 -12.75 -12.12 21.62
C ARG A 362 -11.78 -11.24 22.38
N GLY A 363 -10.46 -11.43 22.18
CA GLY A 363 -9.43 -10.63 22.85
C GLY A 363 -9.58 -9.13 22.54
N MET A 364 -9.84 -8.78 21.28
CA MET A 364 -10.02 -7.37 20.92
C MET A 364 -11.33 -6.77 21.46
N ALA A 365 -12.38 -7.58 21.61
CA ALA A 365 -13.62 -7.14 22.26
C ALA A 365 -13.39 -6.83 23.74
N VAL A 366 -12.58 -7.63 24.45
CA VAL A 366 -12.14 -7.35 25.83
C VAL A 366 -11.46 -6.00 25.93
N TRP A 367 -10.48 -5.76 25.05
CA TRP A 367 -9.79 -4.46 25.00
C TRP A 367 -10.76 -3.31 24.70
N ALA A 368 -11.65 -3.45 23.75
CA ALA A 368 -12.63 -2.41 23.43
C ALA A 368 -13.54 -2.11 24.61
N LEU A 369 -14.04 -3.14 25.33
CA LEU A 369 -14.84 -2.99 26.55
C LEU A 369 -14.09 -2.27 27.65
N SER A 370 -12.81 -2.55 27.88
CA SER A 370 -11.99 -1.85 28.87
C SER A 370 -11.84 -0.34 28.58
N ARG A 371 -12.04 0.06 27.31
CA ARG A 371 -11.99 1.46 26.88
C ARG A 371 -13.32 2.17 26.94
N LEU A 372 -14.43 1.42 26.86
CA LEU A 372 -15.80 1.94 26.77
C LEU A 372 -16.53 1.93 28.11
N MET A 373 -16.22 0.99 29.00
CA MET A 373 -16.81 0.87 30.32
C MET A 373 -16.08 1.73 31.36
N THR A 374 -16.76 2.02 32.47
CA THR A 374 -16.07 2.48 33.67
C THR A 374 -15.24 1.33 34.26
N LYS A 375 -14.30 1.62 35.11
CA LYS A 375 -13.48 0.62 35.78
C LYS A 375 -14.34 -0.40 36.52
N GLU A 376 -15.32 0.10 37.29
CA GLU A 376 -16.23 -0.73 38.11
C GLU A 376 -17.10 -1.66 37.23
N GLU A 377 -17.63 -1.12 36.10
CA GLU A 377 -18.43 -1.90 35.15
C GLU A 377 -17.59 -3.01 34.52
N PHE A 378 -16.34 -2.70 34.15
CA PHE A 378 -15.42 -3.66 33.52
C PHE A 378 -15.00 -4.73 34.51
N GLU A 379 -14.65 -4.38 35.76
CA GLU A 379 -14.34 -5.31 36.85
C GLU A 379 -15.52 -6.26 37.14
N GLN A 380 -16.76 -5.71 37.20
CA GLN A 380 -17.96 -6.53 37.39
C GLN A 380 -18.21 -7.48 36.20
N PHE A 381 -17.95 -7.03 34.97
CA PHE A 381 -18.05 -7.88 33.79
C PHE A 381 -17.00 -9.00 33.84
N ALA A 382 -15.76 -8.68 34.17
CA ALA A 382 -14.67 -9.62 34.27
C ALA A 382 -14.86 -10.69 35.38
N ALA A 383 -15.45 -10.28 36.52
CA ALA A 383 -15.73 -11.21 37.63
C ALA A 383 -16.69 -12.36 37.26
N ASN A 384 -17.51 -12.16 36.23
CA ASN A 384 -18.49 -13.16 35.75
C ASN A 384 -18.03 -13.88 34.47
N ARG A 385 -16.79 -13.69 34.02
CA ARG A 385 -16.28 -14.30 32.79
C ARG A 385 -16.00 -15.79 32.97
N ILE A 386 -16.06 -16.52 31.88
CA ILE A 386 -15.49 -17.85 31.77
C ILE A 386 -14.02 -17.67 31.34
N ILE A 387 -13.10 -18.46 31.95
CA ILE A 387 -11.70 -18.48 31.55
C ILE A 387 -11.63 -18.97 30.10
N ASP A 388 -10.93 -18.22 29.25
CA ASP A 388 -10.79 -18.57 27.84
C ASP A 388 -9.68 -19.62 27.66
N GLU A 389 -9.89 -20.54 26.72
CA GLU A 389 -8.88 -21.56 26.37
C GLU A 389 -7.67 -20.96 25.64
N ASP A 390 -7.84 -19.79 25.02
CA ASP A 390 -6.80 -19.10 24.25
C ASP A 390 -5.99 -18.15 25.17
N ALA A 391 -4.69 -18.41 25.26
CA ALA A 391 -3.79 -17.65 26.12
C ALA A 391 -3.65 -16.16 25.73
N GLU A 392 -3.82 -15.82 24.43
CA GLU A 392 -3.79 -14.43 23.99
C GLU A 392 -5.03 -13.67 24.47
N VAL A 393 -6.20 -14.32 24.48
CA VAL A 393 -7.43 -13.74 25.05
C VAL A 393 -7.30 -13.54 26.57
N GLU A 394 -6.77 -14.52 27.29
CA GLU A 394 -6.52 -14.40 28.74
C GLU A 394 -5.51 -13.28 29.07
N SER A 395 -4.49 -13.14 28.22
CA SER A 395 -3.53 -12.02 28.34
C SER A 395 -4.20 -10.66 28.23
N GLU A 396 -5.23 -10.51 27.38
CA GLU A 396 -5.97 -9.24 27.24
C GLU A 396 -6.68 -8.84 28.55
N TRP A 397 -7.27 -9.78 29.26
CA TRP A 397 -7.88 -9.51 30.55
C TRP A 397 -6.85 -9.02 31.59
N THR A 398 -5.67 -9.64 31.62
CA THR A 398 -4.56 -9.25 32.51
C THR A 398 -4.02 -7.88 32.18
N MET A 399 -3.78 -7.59 30.89
CA MET A 399 -3.19 -6.33 30.42
C MET A 399 -4.15 -5.15 30.55
N THR A 400 -5.46 -5.38 30.56
CA THR A 400 -6.47 -4.36 30.79
C THR A 400 -6.70 -4.02 32.27
N GLY A 401 -5.96 -4.64 33.18
CA GLY A 401 -5.90 -4.29 34.61
C GLY A 401 -6.92 -5.01 35.48
N VAL A 402 -7.47 -6.13 35.01
CA VAL A 402 -8.36 -7.01 35.78
C VAL A 402 -7.76 -8.42 35.76
N ALA A 403 -6.77 -8.66 36.62
CA ALA A 403 -6.24 -10.00 36.90
C ALA A 403 -6.87 -10.55 38.18
#